data_ec22d4d410a90cdeb14cd865afb511e6
#
_entry.id   ec22d4d410a90cdeb14cd865afb511e6
#
_cell.length_a   1.000
_cell.length_b   1.000
_cell.length_c   1.000
_cell.angle_alpha   90.00
_cell.angle_beta   90.00
_cell.angle_gamma   90.00
#
_symmetry.space_group_name_H-M   'P 1'
#
loop_
_entity.id
_entity.type
_entity.pdbx_description
1 polymer ?
#
loop_
_entity_poly.entity_id
_entity_poly.type
_entity_poly.pdbx_seq_one_letter_code
_entity_poly.pdbx_strand_id
1 'polypeptide(L)'
;MTAVPNRQIQLQFQSAYGFVHQDLSAVRCVSDRFLWLGCDETATLERVTIEGDIAADHKHISLTDYLDLPNETDEEVDVEGIAYSDHYLWVVGSHSLKRKKAKLDASDAENIERLARLEQEDNRYLLARIPHVEGELFKICSQPDNPEITLTAAQLEFKKSGNTLIKVLKDDPHLGAFLKADIPGKDNGFDIEGIAAYPSEEDGETRIFIGLRGPVLRGWAILLELQLEADGSDLKLTKMGPDKVRYRKHFVDLRGLGIRDLCPIGNDLLILAGPTMDLSAAIRLFCLKDIDHLDNDALLNPDAVLEIPYGQGFDKAEGITLLPDGNLLVVYDSPGSDRVNQAMTAVLADVFELSS
;
A
#
# COMPACT_ATOMS: atom_id res chain seq x y z
N MET A 1 -9.21 -24.13 2.69
CA MET A 1 -8.69 -24.36 4.07
C MET A 1 -7.82 -23.15 4.38
N THR A 2 -7.91 -22.63 5.60
CA THR A 2 -7.04 -21.56 6.08
C THR A 2 -5.60 -22.07 6.09
N ALA A 3 -4.69 -21.31 5.51
CA ALA A 3 -3.29 -21.70 5.46
C ALA A 3 -2.64 -21.66 6.86
N VAL A 4 -1.60 -22.46 7.06
CA VAL A 4 -0.77 -22.43 8.27
C VAL A 4 0.59 -21.88 7.86
N PRO A 5 1.14 -20.87 8.57
CA PRO A 5 2.45 -20.36 8.24
C PRO A 5 3.53 -21.42 8.44
N ASN A 6 4.50 -21.49 7.55
CA ASN A 6 5.61 -22.43 7.62
C ASN A 6 6.62 -22.04 8.68
N ARG A 7 6.83 -20.74 8.85
CA ARG A 7 7.72 -20.11 9.81
C ARG A 7 7.27 -18.68 10.10
N GLN A 8 7.93 -18.04 11.04
CA GLN A 8 7.72 -16.63 11.36
C GLN A 8 9.06 -15.89 11.33
N ILE A 9 9.02 -14.62 10.92
CA ILE A 9 10.16 -13.71 11.02
C ILE A 9 9.87 -12.69 12.11
N GLN A 10 10.80 -12.50 13.04
CA GLN A 10 10.71 -11.48 14.06
C GLN A 10 11.25 -10.15 13.53
N LEU A 11 10.36 -9.17 13.37
CA LEU A 11 10.72 -7.80 13.01
C LEU A 11 11.05 -7.02 14.28
N GLN A 12 12.26 -6.46 14.37
CA GLN A 12 12.76 -5.75 15.56
C GLN A 12 12.89 -4.26 15.29
N PHE A 13 12.34 -3.45 16.20
CA PHE A 13 12.30 -1.99 16.11
C PHE A 13 12.99 -1.33 17.29
N GLN A 14 13.49 -0.12 17.10
CA GLN A 14 14.05 0.69 18.18
C GLN A 14 12.91 1.32 19.00
N SER A 15 12.94 1.15 20.30
CA SER A 15 11.92 1.67 21.25
C SER A 15 11.77 3.19 21.24
N ALA A 16 12.78 3.93 20.73
CA ALA A 16 12.75 5.38 20.65
C ALA A 16 11.66 5.94 19.72
N TYR A 17 11.16 5.12 18.77
CA TYR A 17 10.19 5.53 17.76
C TYR A 17 8.76 5.07 18.04
N GLY A 18 8.43 4.77 19.30
CA GLY A 18 7.09 4.42 19.72
C GLY A 18 6.67 3.01 19.32
N PHE A 19 5.40 2.85 18.91
CA PHE A 19 4.78 1.55 18.69
C PHE A 19 4.55 1.25 17.20
N VAL A 20 5.41 1.74 16.30
CA VAL A 20 5.29 1.52 14.83
C VAL A 20 5.07 0.05 14.42
N HIS A 21 5.52 -0.90 15.24
CA HIS A 21 5.32 -2.33 15.03
C HIS A 21 3.87 -2.80 15.21
N GLN A 22 2.97 -1.96 15.74
CA GLN A 22 1.56 -2.27 15.96
C GLN A 22 0.65 -1.85 14.79
N ASP A 23 1.14 -0.93 13.96
CA ASP A 23 0.35 -0.25 12.93
C ASP A 23 0.98 -0.44 11.53
N LEU A 24 1.54 -1.66 11.28
CA LEU A 24 2.19 -1.98 10.00
C LEU A 24 1.14 -2.23 8.92
N SER A 25 1.07 -1.34 7.93
CA SER A 25 0.13 -1.35 6.82
C SER A 25 0.72 -1.85 5.51
N ALA A 26 2.02 -1.71 5.30
CA ALA A 26 2.68 -2.06 4.05
C ALA A 26 4.05 -2.72 4.28
N VAL A 27 4.47 -3.59 3.35
CA VAL A 27 5.81 -4.18 3.36
C VAL A 27 6.35 -4.43 1.95
N ARG A 28 7.65 -4.19 1.74
CA ARG A 28 8.34 -4.55 0.50
C ARG A 28 9.74 -5.06 0.78
N CYS A 29 10.05 -6.27 0.31
CA CYS A 29 11.42 -6.79 0.28
C CYS A 29 12.16 -6.21 -0.93
N VAL A 30 13.33 -5.63 -0.69
CA VAL A 30 14.18 -5.01 -1.71
C VAL A 30 15.60 -5.55 -1.62
N SER A 31 16.19 -5.87 -2.78
CA SER A 31 17.55 -6.38 -2.90
C SER A 31 17.82 -7.62 -2.02
N ASP A 32 16.79 -8.48 -1.85
CA ASP A 32 16.83 -9.75 -1.11
C ASP A 32 17.29 -9.62 0.36
N ARG A 33 17.34 -8.41 0.89
CA ARG A 33 17.95 -8.13 2.18
C ARG A 33 17.17 -7.15 3.05
N PHE A 34 16.56 -6.14 2.45
CA PHE A 34 15.90 -5.07 3.19
C PHE A 34 14.39 -5.24 3.15
N LEU A 35 13.73 -5.17 4.32
CA LEU A 35 12.30 -4.96 4.39
C LEU A 35 12.04 -3.49 4.63
N TRP A 36 11.33 -2.87 3.72
CA TRP A 36 10.74 -1.56 3.86
C TRP A 36 9.31 -1.72 4.34
N LEU A 37 8.95 -1.00 5.38
CA LEU A 37 7.67 -1.11 6.06
C LEU A 37 7.00 0.27 6.12
N GLY A 38 5.69 0.30 5.92
CA GLY A 38 4.84 1.47 6.12
C GLY A 38 4.05 1.34 7.42
N CYS A 39 3.67 2.50 7.98
CA CYS A 39 2.81 2.61 9.14
C CYS A 39 1.71 3.61 8.82
N ASP A 40 0.45 3.30 9.13
CA ASP A 40 -0.71 4.14 8.81
C ASP A 40 -0.86 5.36 9.74
N GLU A 41 -0.19 5.36 10.91
CA GLU A 41 -0.29 6.45 11.90
C GLU A 41 0.91 7.44 11.84
N THR A 42 1.77 7.38 10.78
CA THR A 42 2.96 8.23 10.69
C THR A 42 3.22 8.80 9.29
N ALA A 43 4.18 9.72 9.20
CA ALA A 43 4.76 10.20 7.93
C ALA A 43 6.17 9.62 7.72
N THR A 44 6.37 8.33 8.04
CA THR A 44 7.66 7.67 8.04
C THR A 44 7.66 6.34 7.31
N LEU A 45 8.85 5.89 6.94
CA LEU A 45 9.12 4.53 6.53
C LEU A 45 10.09 3.88 7.52
N GLU A 46 9.90 2.61 7.75
CA GLU A 46 10.78 1.81 8.56
C GLU A 46 11.57 0.84 7.68
N ARG A 47 12.87 0.69 7.93
CA ARG A 47 13.68 -0.31 7.23
C ARG A 47 14.32 -1.26 8.23
N VAL A 48 14.21 -2.54 7.98
CA VAL A 48 14.93 -3.58 8.73
C VAL A 48 15.72 -4.48 7.78
N THR A 49 16.80 -5.09 8.28
CA THR A 49 17.66 -5.98 7.52
C THR A 49 17.34 -7.43 7.90
N ILE A 50 17.09 -8.29 6.91
CA ILE A 50 16.75 -9.71 7.13
C ILE A 50 18.03 -10.53 7.32
N GLU A 51 18.07 -11.31 8.40
CA GLU A 51 19.09 -12.34 8.66
C GLU A 51 18.38 -13.60 9.22
N GLY A 52 18.07 -14.55 8.32
CA GLY A 52 17.31 -15.76 8.69
C GLY A 52 15.88 -15.46 9.12
N ASP A 53 15.52 -15.83 10.35
CA ASP A 53 14.20 -15.60 10.94
C ASP A 53 14.15 -14.33 11.81
N ILE A 54 15.12 -13.46 11.68
CA ILE A 54 15.18 -12.15 12.35
C ILE A 54 15.37 -11.08 11.31
N ALA A 55 14.61 -9.99 11.45
CA ALA A 55 14.83 -8.76 10.71
C ALA A 55 15.08 -7.63 11.72
N ALA A 56 16.29 -7.09 11.70
CA ALA A 56 16.81 -6.13 12.69
C ALA A 56 17.52 -4.97 11.99
N ASP A 57 18.40 -4.26 12.70
CA ASP A 57 19.11 -3.06 12.19
C ASP A 57 18.11 -2.00 11.68
N HIS A 58 17.12 -1.72 12.54
CA HIS A 58 16.02 -0.80 12.27
C HIS A 58 16.50 0.61 11.98
N LYS A 59 16.02 1.18 10.86
CA LYS A 59 16.13 2.61 10.54
C LYS A 59 14.74 3.21 10.43
N HIS A 60 14.56 4.34 11.08
CA HIS A 60 13.36 5.18 11.04
C HIS A 60 13.62 6.37 10.14
N ILE A 61 12.80 6.59 9.11
CA ILE A 61 13.09 7.50 8.00
C ILE A 61 11.88 8.39 7.77
N SER A 62 12.05 9.71 7.95
CA SER A 62 10.99 10.68 7.67
C SER A 62 10.83 10.89 6.17
N LEU A 63 9.59 10.84 5.68
CA LEU A 63 9.28 11.14 4.28
C LEU A 63 9.55 12.61 3.94
N THR A 64 9.48 13.53 4.90
CA THR A 64 9.76 14.96 4.70
C THR A 64 11.21 15.29 4.36
N ASP A 65 12.14 14.36 4.63
CA ASP A 65 13.55 14.52 4.22
C ASP A 65 13.70 14.43 2.68
N TYR A 66 12.73 13.83 1.99
CA TYR A 66 12.79 13.52 0.56
C TYR A 66 11.68 14.21 -0.25
N LEU A 67 10.51 14.43 0.33
CA LEU A 67 9.29 14.87 -0.32
C LEU A 67 8.76 16.16 0.31
N ASP A 68 8.06 16.95 -0.47
CA ASP A 68 7.43 18.19 -0.01
C ASP A 68 5.95 17.90 0.34
N LEU A 69 5.69 17.46 1.58
CA LEU A 69 4.34 17.13 2.03
C LEU A 69 3.49 18.41 2.18
N PRO A 70 2.16 18.35 1.89
CA PRO A 70 1.26 19.52 1.95
C PRO A 70 1.16 20.12 3.35
N ASN A 71 1.18 19.31 4.38
CA ASN A 71 1.10 19.72 5.78
C ASN A 71 2.40 19.42 6.53
N GLU A 72 2.53 19.99 7.71
CA GLU A 72 3.71 19.84 8.55
C GLU A 72 3.97 18.38 8.99
N THR A 73 5.14 18.13 9.52
CA THR A 73 5.72 16.80 9.80
C THR A 73 4.93 15.93 10.77
N ASP A 74 3.97 16.50 11.49
CA ASP A 74 3.22 15.81 12.56
C ASP A 74 1.92 15.15 12.06
N GLU A 75 1.50 15.43 10.80
CA GLU A 75 0.32 14.78 10.23
C GLU A 75 0.70 13.49 9.51
N GLU A 76 -0.11 12.46 9.76
CA GLU A 76 0.06 11.14 9.14
C GLU A 76 -0.04 11.20 7.60
N VAL A 77 0.75 10.40 6.93
CA VAL A 77 0.61 10.11 5.50
C VAL A 77 -0.36 8.95 5.28
N ASP A 78 -0.57 8.12 6.31
CA ASP A 78 -1.39 6.91 6.18
C ASP A 78 -0.82 6.02 5.05
N VAL A 79 0.44 5.60 5.22
CA VAL A 79 1.16 4.82 4.19
C VAL A 79 0.50 3.47 4.03
N GLU A 80 -0.11 3.21 2.90
CA GLU A 80 -0.92 2.02 2.63
C GLU A 80 -0.32 1.12 1.54
N GLY A 81 0.83 1.49 1.01
CA GLY A 81 1.51 0.64 0.04
C GLY A 81 2.93 1.09 -0.27
N ILE A 82 3.78 0.10 -0.49
CA ILE A 82 5.17 0.27 -0.91
C ILE A 82 5.46 -0.66 -2.09
N ALA A 83 6.05 -0.12 -3.16
CA ALA A 83 6.54 -0.90 -4.28
C ALA A 83 7.99 -0.55 -4.60
N TYR A 84 8.66 -1.39 -5.39
CA TYR A 84 10.01 -1.12 -5.85
C TYR A 84 10.17 -1.47 -7.33
N SER A 85 10.69 -0.54 -8.11
CA SER A 85 11.08 -0.75 -9.50
C SER A 85 12.11 0.31 -9.92
N ASP A 86 13.03 -0.06 -10.79
CA ASP A 86 13.95 0.85 -11.49
C ASP A 86 14.72 1.80 -10.55
N HIS A 87 15.25 1.26 -9.44
CA HIS A 87 15.96 2.01 -8.40
C HIS A 87 15.10 3.03 -7.64
N TYR A 88 13.76 2.92 -7.71
CA TYR A 88 12.86 3.75 -6.93
C TYR A 88 12.03 2.92 -5.95
N LEU A 89 11.95 3.41 -4.73
CA LEU A 89 10.91 3.02 -3.79
C LEU A 89 9.68 3.89 -4.04
N TRP A 90 8.56 3.26 -4.35
CA TRP A 90 7.27 3.91 -4.54
C TRP A 90 6.47 3.83 -3.26
N VAL A 91 5.81 4.92 -2.91
CA VAL A 91 4.99 5.05 -1.69
C VAL A 91 3.65 5.65 -2.04
N VAL A 92 2.58 5.05 -1.49
CA VAL A 92 1.23 5.56 -1.64
C VAL A 92 0.55 5.68 -0.28
N GLY A 93 -0.14 6.79 -0.06
CA GLY A 93 -1.07 6.97 1.06
C GLY A 93 -2.50 6.57 0.66
N SER A 94 -3.40 6.50 1.62
CA SER A 94 -4.77 5.99 1.42
C SER A 94 -5.65 6.81 0.47
N HIS A 95 -5.36 8.08 0.26
CA HIS A 95 -6.20 9.02 -0.51
C HIS A 95 -7.66 9.10 0.00
N SER A 96 -7.90 8.74 1.24
CA SER A 96 -9.23 8.59 1.81
C SER A 96 -9.58 9.67 2.83
N LEU A 97 -10.88 9.85 3.05
CA LEU A 97 -11.40 10.61 4.19
C LEU A 97 -11.47 9.70 5.42
N LYS A 98 -11.23 10.29 6.59
CA LYS A 98 -11.29 9.63 7.90
C LYS A 98 -12.58 10.00 8.64
N ARG A 99 -13.24 9.01 9.23
CA ARG A 99 -14.32 9.23 10.19
C ARG A 99 -13.78 9.07 11.60
N LYS A 100 -14.10 9.98 12.50
CA LYS A 100 -13.71 9.83 13.92
C LYS A 100 -14.33 8.59 14.54
N LYS A 101 -13.48 7.72 15.10
CA LYS A 101 -13.91 6.53 15.85
C LYS A 101 -14.62 6.93 17.16
N ALA A 102 -15.58 6.12 17.58
CA ALA A 102 -16.10 6.18 18.94
C ALA A 102 -15.01 5.82 19.97
N LYS A 103 -15.05 6.40 21.16
CA LYS A 103 -14.14 6.11 22.27
C LYS A 103 -14.89 5.42 23.40
N LEU A 104 -14.28 4.39 23.98
CA LEU A 104 -14.89 3.58 25.06
C LEU A 104 -15.15 4.40 26.35
N ASP A 105 -14.36 5.44 26.58
CA ASP A 105 -14.39 6.30 27.76
C ASP A 105 -15.25 7.56 27.58
N ALA A 106 -15.82 7.76 26.37
CA ALA A 106 -16.66 8.90 26.06
C ALA A 106 -18.16 8.55 26.23
N SER A 107 -18.99 9.57 26.49
CA SER A 107 -20.46 9.41 26.55
C SER A 107 -21.07 9.10 25.18
N ASP A 108 -22.29 8.53 25.15
CA ASP A 108 -23.02 8.27 23.91
C ASP A 108 -23.20 9.53 23.07
N ALA A 109 -23.52 10.67 23.71
CA ALA A 109 -23.69 11.95 23.01
C ALA A 109 -22.39 12.40 22.31
N GLU A 110 -21.24 12.30 22.98
CA GLU A 110 -19.94 12.62 22.41
C GLU A 110 -19.58 11.66 21.28
N ASN A 111 -19.85 10.37 21.45
CA ASN A 111 -19.59 9.36 20.42
C ASN A 111 -20.47 9.55 19.18
N ILE A 112 -21.74 9.91 19.33
CA ILE A 112 -22.63 10.25 18.21
C ILE A 112 -22.09 11.48 17.46
N GLU A 113 -21.62 12.51 18.18
CA GLU A 113 -20.99 13.68 17.56
C GLU A 113 -19.68 13.32 16.84
N ARG A 114 -18.84 12.47 17.43
CA ARG A 114 -17.61 11.97 16.80
C ARG A 114 -17.90 11.24 15.50
N LEU A 115 -18.86 10.32 15.49
CA LEU A 115 -19.27 9.58 14.30
C LEU A 115 -19.84 10.45 13.17
N ALA A 116 -20.30 11.68 13.48
CA ALA A 116 -20.72 12.64 12.47
C ALA A 116 -19.56 13.42 11.83
N ARG A 117 -18.36 13.39 12.43
CA ARG A 117 -17.21 14.17 11.96
C ARG A 117 -16.40 13.41 10.93
N LEU A 118 -16.16 14.07 9.79
CA LEU A 118 -15.22 13.65 8.77
C LEU A 118 -13.99 14.55 8.85
N GLU A 119 -12.82 13.96 8.63
CA GLU A 119 -11.53 14.63 8.59
C GLU A 119 -10.87 14.37 7.24
N GLN A 120 -10.34 15.41 6.64
CA GLN A 120 -9.46 15.35 5.49
C GLN A 120 -8.07 15.73 5.98
N GLU A 121 -7.13 14.83 5.75
CA GLU A 121 -5.70 15.02 6.03
C GLU A 121 -4.98 15.03 4.70
N ASP A 122 -4.34 16.15 4.39
CA ASP A 122 -3.87 16.38 3.02
C ASP A 122 -2.63 15.54 2.67
N ASN A 123 -1.83 15.12 3.67
CA ASN A 123 -0.67 14.24 3.48
C ASN A 123 -1.07 12.83 2.99
N ARG A 124 -2.31 12.38 3.27
CA ARG A 124 -2.83 11.07 2.82
C ARG A 124 -2.94 10.95 1.30
N TYR A 125 -2.93 12.09 0.56
CA TYR A 125 -2.97 12.09 -0.92
C TYR A 125 -1.60 11.91 -1.56
N LEU A 126 -0.66 11.26 -0.85
CA LEU A 126 0.68 11.00 -1.36
C LEU A 126 0.67 9.87 -2.40
N LEU A 127 1.26 10.10 -3.56
CA LEU A 127 1.80 9.09 -4.46
C LEU A 127 3.15 9.60 -4.94
N ALA A 128 4.21 8.91 -4.56
CA ALA A 128 5.57 9.38 -4.74
C ALA A 128 6.53 8.24 -5.08
N ARG A 129 7.70 8.61 -5.63
CA ARG A 129 8.85 7.72 -5.75
C ARG A 129 10.09 8.38 -5.16
N ILE A 130 10.94 7.60 -4.52
CA ILE A 130 12.17 8.06 -3.90
C ILE A 130 13.34 7.18 -4.40
N PRO A 131 14.44 7.76 -4.91
CA PRO A 131 15.61 6.98 -5.30
C PRO A 131 16.13 6.10 -4.17
N HIS A 132 16.37 4.83 -4.47
CA HIS A 132 16.84 3.83 -3.53
C HIS A 132 18.10 3.15 -4.07
N VAL A 133 19.18 3.23 -3.30
CA VAL A 133 20.47 2.59 -3.63
C VAL A 133 21.01 1.91 -2.37
N GLU A 134 21.30 0.62 -2.46
CA GLU A 134 21.94 -0.18 -1.40
C GLU A 134 21.24 -0.06 -0.01
N GLY A 135 19.93 0.01 0.00
CA GLY A 135 19.14 0.12 1.24
C GLY A 135 19.03 1.54 1.80
N GLU A 136 19.50 2.56 1.09
CA GLU A 136 19.38 3.97 1.48
C GLU A 136 18.49 4.73 0.49
N LEU A 137 17.78 5.74 1.00
CA LEU A 137 16.98 6.66 0.20
C LEU A 137 17.75 7.95 -0.09
N PHE A 138 17.46 8.56 -1.23
CA PHE A 138 18.10 9.81 -1.65
C PHE A 138 17.07 10.78 -2.22
N LYS A 139 17.22 12.07 -1.94
CA LYS A 139 16.45 13.10 -2.65
C LYS A 139 16.88 13.19 -4.11
N ILE A 140 18.19 13.10 -4.34
CA ILE A 140 18.82 13.07 -5.67
C ILE A 140 20.09 12.21 -5.58
N CYS A 141 20.28 11.31 -6.55
CA CYS A 141 21.53 10.54 -6.70
C CYS A 141 21.76 10.15 -8.16
N SER A 142 22.94 9.64 -8.49
CA SER A 142 23.19 8.98 -9.78
C SER A 142 22.67 7.55 -9.75
N GLN A 143 22.18 7.06 -10.87
CA GLN A 143 21.81 5.66 -11.02
C GLN A 143 23.06 4.75 -10.92
N PRO A 144 23.03 3.66 -10.12
CA PRO A 144 24.20 2.81 -9.92
C PRO A 144 24.77 2.21 -11.21
N ASP A 145 23.90 1.73 -12.08
CA ASP A 145 24.28 1.03 -13.33
C ASP A 145 24.58 2.00 -14.47
N ASN A 146 24.15 3.25 -14.38
CA ASN A 146 24.41 4.31 -15.36
C ASN A 146 24.55 5.68 -14.67
N PRO A 147 25.76 6.06 -14.23
CA PRO A 147 25.97 7.31 -13.47
C PRO A 147 25.65 8.61 -14.22
N GLU A 148 25.42 8.56 -15.54
CA GLU A 148 24.97 9.71 -16.34
C GLU A 148 23.48 10.02 -16.12
N ILE A 149 22.70 9.04 -15.62
CA ILE A 149 21.31 9.21 -15.28
C ILE A 149 21.20 9.70 -13.83
N THR A 150 20.51 10.79 -13.65
CA THR A 150 20.17 11.34 -12.33
C THR A 150 18.79 10.85 -11.91
N LEU A 151 18.73 10.20 -10.75
CA LEU A 151 17.48 9.81 -10.10
C LEU A 151 17.05 10.92 -9.14
N THR A 152 15.78 11.30 -9.16
CA THR A 152 15.22 12.37 -8.31
C THR A 152 13.94 11.88 -7.64
N ALA A 153 13.80 12.18 -6.35
CA ALA A 153 12.54 11.99 -5.62
C ALA A 153 11.47 12.89 -6.23
N ALA A 154 10.28 12.32 -6.44
CA ALA A 154 9.18 13.03 -7.08
C ALA A 154 7.83 12.53 -6.58
N GLN A 155 6.83 13.42 -6.54
CA GLN A 155 5.47 13.12 -6.08
C GLN A 155 4.41 13.71 -6.99
N LEU A 156 3.20 13.13 -6.99
CA LEU A 156 2.06 13.75 -7.67
C LEU A 156 1.75 15.09 -7.03
N GLU A 157 1.61 16.12 -7.90
CA GLU A 157 1.30 17.47 -7.45
C GLU A 157 0.01 17.47 -6.61
N PHE A 158 0.13 17.89 -5.35
CA PHE A 158 -1.01 18.13 -4.47
C PHE A 158 -1.75 19.40 -4.89
N LYS A 159 -3.08 19.33 -4.87
CA LYS A 159 -3.97 20.45 -5.12
C LYS A 159 -4.98 20.55 -4.00
N LYS A 160 -5.55 21.70 -3.77
CA LYS A 160 -6.43 22.09 -2.67
C LYS A 160 -7.44 21.04 -2.15
N SER A 161 -7.65 19.92 -2.85
CA SER A 161 -8.59 18.86 -2.47
C SER A 161 -8.14 17.49 -2.98
N GLY A 162 -6.88 17.17 -2.80
CA GLY A 162 -6.24 15.95 -3.28
C GLY A 162 -5.20 16.23 -4.37
N ASN A 163 -4.68 15.18 -4.97
CA ASN A 163 -3.69 15.26 -6.04
C ASN A 163 -4.32 15.17 -7.45
N THR A 164 -3.46 15.13 -8.48
CA THR A 164 -3.91 15.04 -9.88
C THR A 164 -4.63 13.72 -10.20
N LEU A 165 -4.37 12.61 -9.49
CA LEU A 165 -5.11 11.35 -9.63
C LEU A 165 -6.57 11.54 -9.18
N ILE A 166 -6.80 12.05 -7.99
CA ILE A 166 -8.16 12.34 -7.47
C ILE A 166 -8.91 13.27 -8.42
N LYS A 167 -8.23 14.27 -8.99
CA LYS A 167 -8.86 15.20 -9.92
C LYS A 167 -9.41 14.48 -11.17
N VAL A 168 -8.67 13.55 -11.75
CA VAL A 168 -9.14 12.84 -12.96
C VAL A 168 -10.20 11.80 -12.63
N LEU A 169 -10.13 11.18 -11.45
CA LEU A 169 -11.11 10.18 -11.00
C LEU A 169 -12.46 10.79 -10.57
N LYS A 170 -12.53 12.09 -10.22
CA LYS A 170 -13.80 12.77 -9.88
C LYS A 170 -14.85 12.73 -11.00
N ASP A 171 -14.41 12.61 -12.24
CA ASP A 171 -15.32 12.52 -13.41
C ASP A 171 -15.45 11.08 -13.95
N ASP A 172 -14.84 10.09 -13.28
CA ASP A 172 -14.99 8.69 -13.62
C ASP A 172 -16.43 8.21 -13.36
N PRO A 173 -17.06 7.45 -14.30
CA PRO A 173 -18.45 7.02 -14.17
C PRO A 173 -18.71 6.06 -13.00
N HIS A 174 -17.68 5.35 -12.50
CA HIS A 174 -17.79 4.38 -11.42
C HIS A 174 -17.32 4.94 -10.07
N LEU A 175 -16.25 5.74 -10.07
CA LEU A 175 -15.60 6.25 -8.86
C LEU A 175 -16.04 7.67 -8.49
N GLY A 176 -16.41 8.48 -9.47
CA GLY A 176 -16.69 9.90 -9.26
C GLY A 176 -17.82 10.18 -8.27
N ALA A 177 -18.82 9.30 -8.18
CA ALA A 177 -19.91 9.43 -7.20
C ALA A 177 -19.42 9.31 -5.75
N PHE A 178 -18.50 8.37 -5.47
CA PHE A 178 -17.91 8.15 -4.15
C PHE A 178 -17.02 9.32 -3.73
N LEU A 179 -16.21 9.82 -4.65
CA LEU A 179 -15.32 10.97 -4.43
C LEU A 179 -16.08 12.29 -4.23
N LYS A 180 -17.27 12.46 -4.85
CA LYS A 180 -18.10 13.66 -4.72
C LYS A 180 -19.01 13.61 -3.49
N ALA A 181 -19.32 12.42 -2.98
CA ALA A 181 -20.20 12.23 -1.83
C ALA A 181 -19.44 12.24 -0.49
N ASP A 182 -18.11 12.43 -0.52
CA ASP A 182 -17.23 12.47 0.67
C ASP A 182 -17.45 11.27 1.60
N ILE A 183 -17.51 10.06 1.02
CA ILE A 183 -17.69 8.82 1.79
C ILE A 183 -16.31 8.39 2.33
N PRO A 184 -16.16 8.22 3.66
CA PRO A 184 -14.90 7.76 4.26
C PRO A 184 -14.47 6.37 3.77
N GLY A 185 -13.17 6.12 3.72
CA GLY A 185 -12.60 4.85 3.27
C GLY A 185 -13.22 3.66 3.99
N LYS A 186 -13.24 3.68 5.32
CA LYS A 186 -13.80 2.58 6.16
C LYS A 186 -15.34 2.46 6.12
N ASP A 187 -16.04 3.35 5.40
CA ASP A 187 -17.49 3.26 5.10
C ASP A 187 -17.76 2.76 3.66
N ASN A 188 -16.82 2.03 3.05
CA ASN A 188 -16.79 1.62 1.65
C ASN A 188 -16.66 2.82 0.68
N GLY A 189 -15.99 3.87 1.11
CA GLY A 189 -15.62 5.03 0.29
C GLY A 189 -14.39 4.77 -0.58
N PHE A 190 -13.87 5.82 -1.21
CA PHE A 190 -12.63 5.73 -1.96
C PHE A 190 -11.46 5.58 -0.99
N ASP A 191 -10.68 4.52 -1.18
CA ASP A 191 -9.57 4.14 -0.29
C ASP A 191 -8.55 3.30 -1.06
N ILE A 192 -7.29 3.71 -1.03
CA ILE A 192 -6.16 3.01 -1.65
C ILE A 192 -5.44 2.23 -0.56
N GLU A 193 -5.22 0.92 -0.78
CA GLU A 193 -4.45 0.06 0.14
C GLU A 193 -3.44 -0.84 -0.57
N GLY A 194 -3.02 -0.52 -1.78
CA GLY A 194 -1.98 -1.32 -2.43
C GLY A 194 -1.36 -0.60 -3.61
N ILE A 195 -0.07 -0.81 -3.79
CA ILE A 195 0.67 -0.35 -4.95
C ILE A 195 1.60 -1.45 -5.47
N ALA A 196 1.66 -1.60 -6.78
CA ALA A 196 2.69 -2.40 -7.45
C ALA A 196 3.32 -1.58 -8.57
N ALA A 197 4.63 -1.62 -8.66
CA ALA A 197 5.39 -1.06 -9.78
C ALA A 197 5.92 -2.23 -10.62
N TYR A 198 5.61 -2.24 -11.89
CA TYR A 198 5.92 -3.31 -12.82
C TYR A 198 6.55 -2.75 -14.10
N PRO A 199 7.80 -3.13 -14.42
CA PRO A 199 8.41 -2.78 -15.70
C PRO A 199 7.76 -3.62 -16.80
N SER A 200 7.03 -2.96 -17.72
CA SER A 200 6.39 -3.64 -18.84
C SER A 200 7.42 -4.23 -19.81
N GLU A 201 7.23 -5.47 -20.19
CA GLU A 201 8.07 -6.11 -21.23
C GLU A 201 7.71 -5.60 -22.64
N GLU A 202 6.51 -5.04 -22.84
CA GLU A 202 6.04 -4.58 -24.14
C GLU A 202 6.72 -3.30 -24.60
N ASP A 203 6.87 -2.31 -23.72
CA ASP A 203 7.39 -0.98 -24.05
C ASP A 203 8.55 -0.52 -23.15
N GLY A 204 8.88 -1.30 -22.10
CA GLY A 204 9.93 -0.99 -21.12
C GLY A 204 9.56 0.12 -20.14
N GLU A 205 8.32 0.61 -20.19
CA GLU A 205 7.84 1.65 -19.29
C GLU A 205 7.31 1.05 -17.98
N THR A 206 7.51 1.75 -16.87
CA THR A 206 7.00 1.28 -15.58
C THR A 206 5.50 1.55 -15.48
N ARG A 207 4.71 0.48 -15.32
CA ARG A 207 3.29 0.53 -14.96
C ARG A 207 3.14 0.56 -13.45
N ILE A 208 2.27 1.44 -12.97
CA ILE A 208 1.90 1.52 -11.56
C ILE A 208 0.48 1.02 -11.41
N PHE A 209 0.34 -0.09 -10.70
CA PHE A 209 -0.97 -0.61 -10.30
C PHE A 209 -1.33 -0.09 -8.92
N ILE A 210 -2.56 0.45 -8.78
CA ILE A 210 -3.12 0.95 -7.53
C ILE A 210 -4.34 0.10 -7.18
N GLY A 211 -4.28 -0.56 -6.04
CA GLY A 211 -5.39 -1.36 -5.50
C GLY A 211 -6.34 -0.53 -4.66
N LEU A 212 -7.63 -0.64 -4.91
CA LEU A 212 -8.64 0.00 -4.08
C LEU A 212 -9.21 -1.00 -3.07
N ARG A 213 -9.11 -0.67 -1.78
CA ARG A 213 -9.92 -1.34 -0.75
C ARG A 213 -11.39 -1.05 -0.95
N GLY A 214 -11.71 0.19 -1.24
CA GLY A 214 -13.06 0.65 -1.55
C GLY A 214 -13.07 1.72 -2.65
N PRO A 215 -14.21 1.88 -3.33
CA PRO A 215 -15.44 1.09 -3.21
C PRO A 215 -15.36 -0.28 -3.94
N VAL A 216 -16.06 -1.28 -3.41
CA VAL A 216 -16.34 -2.53 -4.10
C VAL A 216 -17.72 -2.43 -4.74
N LEU A 217 -17.78 -2.56 -6.08
CA LEU A 217 -18.97 -2.32 -6.87
C LEU A 217 -19.70 -3.64 -7.19
N ARG A 218 -20.77 -3.96 -6.47
CA ARG A 218 -21.53 -5.20 -6.69
C ARG A 218 -20.68 -6.48 -6.65
N GLY A 219 -19.62 -6.46 -5.80
CA GLY A 219 -18.71 -7.59 -5.63
C GLY A 219 -17.40 -7.47 -6.42
N TRP A 220 -17.25 -6.46 -7.27
CA TRP A 220 -16.05 -6.21 -8.05
C TRP A 220 -15.17 -5.18 -7.37
N ALA A 221 -13.95 -5.55 -7.04
CA ALA A 221 -12.90 -4.64 -6.62
C ALA A 221 -12.32 -3.88 -7.82
N ILE A 222 -11.64 -2.77 -7.58
CA ILE A 222 -11.07 -1.95 -8.65
C ILE A 222 -9.55 -1.92 -8.52
N LEU A 223 -8.89 -2.22 -9.64
CA LEU A 223 -7.46 -2.06 -9.85
C LEU A 223 -7.25 -0.97 -10.89
N LEU A 224 -6.54 0.09 -10.53
CA LEU A 224 -6.14 1.15 -11.47
C LEU A 224 -4.76 0.86 -12.03
N GLU A 225 -4.55 1.10 -13.31
CA GLU A 225 -3.25 1.07 -13.98
C GLU A 225 -2.89 2.48 -14.43
N LEU A 226 -1.71 2.93 -14.03
CA LEU A 226 -1.19 4.27 -14.29
C LEU A 226 0.17 4.18 -14.97
N GLN A 227 0.50 5.20 -15.73
CA GLN A 227 1.87 5.48 -16.17
C GLN A 227 2.23 6.90 -15.74
N LEU A 228 3.42 7.03 -15.15
CA LEU A 228 3.87 8.28 -14.53
C LEU A 228 5.22 8.71 -15.10
N GLU A 229 5.34 9.98 -15.42
CA GLU A 229 6.58 10.62 -15.84
C GLU A 229 6.98 11.69 -14.82
N ALA A 230 8.28 11.81 -14.55
CA ALA A 230 8.78 12.85 -13.67
C ALA A 230 9.24 14.08 -14.47
N ASP A 231 8.91 15.26 -13.94
CA ASP A 231 9.41 16.55 -14.38
C ASP A 231 10.00 17.26 -13.14
N GLY A 232 11.27 17.05 -12.89
CA GLY A 232 11.93 17.43 -11.63
C GLY A 232 11.38 16.66 -10.45
N SER A 233 10.84 17.36 -9.46
CA SER A 233 10.20 16.78 -8.25
C SER A 233 8.71 16.46 -8.43
N ASP A 234 8.13 16.77 -9.60
CA ASP A 234 6.72 16.52 -9.89
C ASP A 234 6.54 15.22 -10.68
N LEU A 235 5.59 14.39 -10.27
CA LEU A 235 5.05 13.30 -11.07
C LEU A 235 3.82 13.76 -11.85
N LYS A 236 3.73 13.31 -13.10
CA LYS A 236 2.59 13.60 -14.00
C LYS A 236 2.00 12.31 -14.53
N LEU A 237 0.66 12.21 -14.52
CA LEU A 237 -0.05 11.14 -15.21
C LEU A 237 0.14 11.30 -16.73
N THR A 238 0.79 10.33 -17.35
CA THR A 238 0.95 10.27 -18.81
C THR A 238 -0.29 9.67 -19.47
N LYS A 239 -0.31 9.73 -20.78
CA LYS A 239 -1.41 9.17 -21.58
C LYS A 239 -0.97 7.82 -22.14
N MET A 240 -1.72 6.77 -21.81
CA MET A 240 -1.47 5.40 -22.21
C MET A 240 -2.29 4.99 -23.44
N GLY A 241 -1.72 4.14 -24.25
CA GLY A 241 -2.37 3.48 -25.37
C GLY A 241 -2.89 4.40 -26.48
N PRO A 242 -3.54 3.84 -27.52
CA PRO A 242 -4.06 4.60 -28.65
C PRO A 242 -5.18 5.57 -28.26
N ASP A 243 -5.95 5.26 -27.22
CA ASP A 243 -7.07 6.06 -26.73
C ASP A 243 -6.61 7.25 -25.86
N LYS A 244 -5.30 7.31 -25.56
CA LYS A 244 -4.67 8.39 -24.78
C LYS A 244 -5.33 8.63 -23.42
N VAL A 245 -5.70 7.55 -22.72
CA VAL A 245 -6.28 7.61 -21.38
C VAL A 245 -5.21 7.88 -20.33
N ARG A 246 -5.58 8.56 -19.25
CA ARG A 246 -4.63 8.87 -18.15
C ARG A 246 -4.54 7.77 -17.10
N TYR A 247 -5.46 6.84 -17.11
CA TYR A 247 -5.49 5.63 -16.31
C TYR A 247 -6.33 4.59 -17.03
N ARG A 248 -6.06 3.33 -16.76
CA ARG A 248 -6.94 2.21 -17.08
C ARG A 248 -7.55 1.71 -15.80
N LYS A 249 -8.70 1.08 -15.90
CA LYS A 249 -9.43 0.58 -14.76
C LYS A 249 -9.90 -0.84 -15.04
N HIS A 250 -9.51 -1.75 -14.15
CA HIS A 250 -9.87 -3.15 -14.24
C HIS A 250 -10.77 -3.51 -13.07
N PHE A 251 -11.76 -4.34 -13.31
CA PHE A 251 -12.68 -4.83 -12.30
C PHE A 251 -12.30 -6.27 -11.97
N VAL A 252 -11.99 -6.52 -10.69
CA VAL A 252 -11.41 -7.78 -10.23
C VAL A 252 -12.40 -8.51 -9.34
N ASP A 253 -12.76 -9.76 -9.67
CA ASP A 253 -13.61 -10.60 -8.82
C ASP A 253 -12.80 -11.19 -7.66
N LEU A 254 -12.81 -10.49 -6.54
CA LEU A 254 -12.22 -10.94 -5.27
C LEU A 254 -13.29 -11.51 -4.33
N ARG A 255 -14.41 -11.99 -4.87
CA ARG A 255 -15.53 -12.53 -4.11
C ARG A 255 -16.13 -11.54 -3.11
N GLY A 256 -16.20 -10.27 -3.52
CA GLY A 256 -16.77 -9.19 -2.72
C GLY A 256 -15.79 -8.53 -1.75
N LEU A 257 -14.52 -8.92 -1.74
CA LEU A 257 -13.46 -8.30 -0.95
C LEU A 257 -12.86 -7.12 -1.70
N GLY A 258 -12.26 -6.17 -0.97
CA GLY A 258 -11.43 -5.09 -1.50
C GLY A 258 -9.95 -5.49 -1.56
N ILE A 259 -9.14 -4.73 -2.29
CA ILE A 259 -7.69 -4.94 -2.35
C ILE A 259 -7.05 -4.36 -1.09
N ARG A 260 -6.16 -5.12 -0.46
CA ARG A 260 -5.38 -4.72 0.71
C ARG A 260 -3.92 -4.42 0.37
N ASP A 261 -3.31 -5.24 -0.47
CA ASP A 261 -1.96 -5.00 -0.96
C ASP A 261 -1.73 -5.73 -2.29
N LEU A 262 -0.68 -5.35 -3.00
CA LEU A 262 -0.28 -5.85 -4.31
C LEU A 262 1.19 -6.25 -4.31
N CYS A 263 1.51 -7.44 -4.82
CA CYS A 263 2.89 -7.91 -4.93
C CYS A 263 3.15 -8.56 -6.29
N PRO A 264 3.97 -7.98 -7.18
CA PRO A 264 4.33 -8.61 -8.45
C PRO A 264 5.13 -9.92 -8.23
N ILE A 265 4.84 -10.92 -9.06
CA ILE A 265 5.57 -12.19 -9.14
C ILE A 265 5.77 -12.58 -10.61
N GLY A 266 6.96 -12.31 -11.16
CA GLY A 266 7.16 -12.41 -12.61
C GLY A 266 6.18 -11.50 -13.35
N ASN A 267 5.45 -12.04 -14.33
CA ASN A 267 4.42 -11.32 -15.10
C ASN A 267 3.02 -11.41 -14.46
N ASP A 268 2.91 -11.92 -13.24
CA ASP A 268 1.66 -12.05 -12.50
C ASP A 268 1.61 -11.05 -11.34
N LEU A 269 0.43 -10.87 -10.77
CA LEU A 269 0.21 -10.01 -9.61
C LEU A 269 -0.49 -10.78 -8.49
N LEU A 270 0.16 -10.88 -7.34
CA LEU A 270 -0.48 -11.32 -6.11
C LEU A 270 -1.31 -10.18 -5.54
N ILE A 271 -2.54 -10.48 -5.16
CA ILE A 271 -3.50 -9.53 -4.60
C ILE A 271 -3.92 -10.03 -3.23
N LEU A 272 -3.54 -9.34 -2.18
CA LEU A 272 -4.12 -9.53 -0.85
C LEU A 272 -5.49 -8.86 -0.83
N ALA A 273 -6.51 -9.59 -0.42
CA ALA A 273 -7.88 -9.11 -0.40
C ALA A 273 -8.54 -9.31 0.97
N GLY A 274 -9.29 -8.31 1.40
CA GLY A 274 -9.97 -8.30 2.69
C GLY A 274 -11.22 -7.43 2.70
N PRO A 275 -11.88 -7.27 3.87
CA PRO A 275 -13.11 -6.48 3.98
C PRO A 275 -12.86 -4.99 3.70
N THR A 276 -13.84 -4.33 3.09
CA THR A 276 -13.80 -2.88 2.80
C THR A 276 -14.12 -2.02 4.02
N MET A 277 -14.88 -2.56 4.96
CA MET A 277 -15.29 -1.89 6.20
C MET A 277 -14.57 -2.51 7.38
N ASP A 278 -14.65 -1.88 8.55
CA ASP A 278 -14.09 -2.42 9.81
C ASP A 278 -14.90 -3.63 10.29
N LEU A 279 -14.68 -4.77 9.63
CA LEU A 279 -15.35 -6.04 9.86
C LEU A 279 -14.30 -7.15 9.98
N SER A 280 -14.55 -8.11 10.88
CA SER A 280 -13.81 -9.36 10.86
C SER A 280 -14.36 -10.27 9.75
N ALA A 281 -13.60 -10.45 8.69
CA ALA A 281 -13.98 -11.26 7.54
C ALA A 281 -12.77 -11.97 6.94
N ALA A 282 -13.01 -12.86 5.98
CA ALA A 282 -11.96 -13.62 5.31
C ALA A 282 -10.91 -12.70 4.65
N ILE A 283 -9.65 -13.06 4.81
CA ILE A 283 -8.51 -12.47 4.11
C ILE A 283 -7.97 -13.54 3.16
N ARG A 284 -7.81 -13.19 1.90
CA ARG A 284 -7.43 -14.12 0.85
C ARG A 284 -6.35 -13.56 -0.04
N LEU A 285 -5.48 -14.44 -0.49
CA LEU A 285 -4.54 -14.17 -1.55
C LEU A 285 -5.09 -14.67 -2.87
N PHE A 286 -5.04 -13.82 -3.88
CA PHE A 286 -5.37 -14.15 -5.27
C PHE A 286 -4.13 -13.93 -6.14
N CYS A 287 -4.09 -14.62 -7.30
CA CYS A 287 -3.09 -14.42 -8.33
C CYS A 287 -3.76 -14.02 -9.65
N LEU A 288 -3.52 -12.80 -10.10
CA LEU A 288 -3.90 -12.30 -11.39
C LEU A 288 -2.77 -12.58 -12.38
N LYS A 289 -3.08 -13.32 -13.46
CA LYS A 289 -2.11 -13.73 -14.47
C LYS A 289 -1.91 -12.67 -15.53
N ASP A 290 -0.68 -12.59 -16.04
CA ASP A 290 -0.30 -11.87 -17.26
C ASP A 290 -0.71 -10.38 -17.25
N ILE A 291 -0.21 -9.63 -16.26
CA ILE A 291 -0.59 -8.22 -16.04
C ILE A 291 -0.06 -7.27 -17.12
N ASP A 292 0.84 -7.71 -17.97
CA ASP A 292 1.36 -6.92 -19.09
C ASP A 292 0.36 -6.81 -20.24
N HIS A 293 -0.54 -7.79 -20.36
CA HIS A 293 -1.51 -7.90 -21.47
C HIS A 293 -2.96 -7.71 -21.02
N LEU A 294 -3.21 -6.88 -20.01
CA LEU A 294 -4.57 -6.61 -19.56
C LEU A 294 -5.33 -5.73 -20.57
N ASP A 295 -6.51 -6.17 -20.97
CA ASP A 295 -7.43 -5.36 -21.76
C ASP A 295 -7.94 -4.15 -20.97
N ASN A 296 -8.20 -3.03 -21.62
CA ASN A 296 -8.83 -1.87 -21.01
C ASN A 296 -10.20 -2.20 -20.44
N ASP A 297 -10.50 -1.69 -19.24
CA ASP A 297 -11.81 -1.87 -18.58
C ASP A 297 -12.25 -3.34 -18.50
N ALA A 298 -11.29 -4.26 -18.27
CA ALA A 298 -11.56 -5.69 -18.22
C ALA A 298 -12.29 -6.13 -16.94
N LEU A 299 -13.04 -7.22 -17.06
CA LEU A 299 -13.54 -8.01 -15.93
C LEU A 299 -12.59 -9.18 -15.70
N LEU A 300 -11.83 -9.14 -14.61
CA LEU A 300 -10.77 -10.07 -14.33
C LEU A 300 -11.17 -11.06 -13.23
N ASN A 301 -10.82 -12.35 -13.43
CA ASN A 301 -11.15 -13.42 -12.51
C ASN A 301 -9.86 -14.11 -12.05
N PRO A 302 -9.16 -13.58 -11.04
CA PRO A 302 -7.91 -14.15 -10.56
C PRO A 302 -8.14 -15.47 -9.82
N ASP A 303 -7.12 -16.32 -9.82
CA ASP A 303 -7.12 -17.57 -9.09
C ASP A 303 -6.94 -17.33 -7.58
N ALA A 304 -7.76 -17.97 -6.74
CA ALA A 304 -7.55 -17.95 -5.31
C ALA A 304 -6.38 -18.88 -4.94
N VAL A 305 -5.34 -18.33 -4.27
CA VAL A 305 -4.12 -19.03 -3.92
C VAL A 305 -4.21 -19.63 -2.52
N LEU A 306 -4.50 -18.79 -1.52
CA LEU A 306 -4.64 -19.23 -0.14
C LEU A 306 -5.59 -18.32 0.66
N GLU A 307 -6.07 -18.81 1.78
CA GLU A 307 -6.83 -18.04 2.78
C GLU A 307 -5.93 -17.84 3.99
N ILE A 308 -5.64 -16.57 4.29
CA ILE A 308 -4.77 -16.19 5.42
C ILE A 308 -5.59 -16.27 6.72
N PRO A 309 -5.00 -16.78 7.81
CA PRO A 309 -5.65 -16.75 9.12
C PRO A 309 -6.02 -15.31 9.49
N TYR A 310 -7.22 -15.12 9.99
CA TYR A 310 -7.66 -13.84 10.54
C TYR A 310 -8.24 -14.04 11.94
N GLY A 311 -7.85 -13.15 12.84
CA GLY A 311 -8.24 -13.24 14.24
C GLY A 311 -9.61 -12.65 14.52
N GLN A 312 -10.15 -12.91 15.70
CA GLN A 312 -11.38 -12.30 16.19
C GLN A 312 -11.07 -10.87 16.69
N GLY A 313 -10.98 -9.92 15.77
CA GLY A 313 -10.75 -8.49 16.05
C GLY A 313 -9.28 -8.06 16.15
N PHE A 314 -8.33 -8.98 15.94
CA PHE A 314 -6.88 -8.75 15.91
C PHE A 314 -6.30 -9.43 14.67
N ASP A 315 -4.99 -9.22 14.40
CA ASP A 315 -4.29 -9.83 13.27
C ASP A 315 -4.91 -9.50 11.91
N LYS A 316 -5.00 -8.22 11.61
CA LYS A 316 -5.41 -7.76 10.28
C LYS A 316 -4.21 -7.85 9.34
N ALA A 317 -4.16 -8.84 8.45
CA ALA A 317 -3.15 -8.91 7.41
C ALA A 317 -3.34 -7.76 6.43
N GLU A 318 -2.35 -6.90 6.29
CA GLU A 318 -2.42 -5.69 5.46
C GLU A 318 -1.28 -5.58 4.45
N GLY A 319 -0.08 -6.02 4.76
CA GLY A 319 1.05 -5.99 3.82
C GLY A 319 1.58 -7.36 3.44
N ILE A 320 1.97 -7.53 2.16
CA ILE A 320 2.58 -8.74 1.62
C ILE A 320 3.84 -8.45 0.81
N THR A 321 4.82 -9.34 0.89
CA THR A 321 5.98 -9.32 0.00
C THR A 321 6.55 -10.71 -0.24
N LEU A 322 7.19 -10.91 -1.38
CA LEU A 322 7.98 -12.11 -1.61
C LEU A 322 9.35 -11.96 -0.94
N LEU A 323 9.78 -13.04 -0.29
CA LEU A 323 11.13 -13.20 0.23
C LEU A 323 12.04 -13.79 -0.86
N PRO A 324 13.39 -13.73 -0.68
CA PRO A 324 14.36 -14.28 -1.64
C PRO A 324 14.18 -15.77 -1.94
N ASP A 325 13.62 -16.52 -0.98
CA ASP A 325 13.34 -17.95 -1.11
C ASP A 325 12.02 -18.26 -1.85
N GLY A 326 11.33 -17.23 -2.34
CA GLY A 326 10.05 -17.34 -3.05
C GLY A 326 8.83 -17.49 -2.14
N ASN A 327 8.99 -17.51 -0.82
CA ASN A 327 7.90 -17.56 0.13
C ASN A 327 7.26 -16.18 0.32
N LEU A 328 5.99 -16.15 0.73
CA LEU A 328 5.23 -14.95 1.01
C LEU A 328 5.36 -14.54 2.47
N LEU A 329 5.89 -13.35 2.74
CA LEU A 329 5.83 -12.71 4.05
C LEU A 329 4.53 -11.88 4.16
N VAL A 330 3.89 -11.95 5.32
CA VAL A 330 2.68 -11.19 5.66
C VAL A 330 2.91 -10.42 6.95
N VAL A 331 2.62 -9.11 6.92
CA VAL A 331 2.62 -8.24 8.10
C VAL A 331 1.18 -7.87 8.49
N TYR A 332 0.99 -7.44 9.74
CA TYR A 332 -0.32 -7.24 10.34
C TYR A 332 -0.44 -5.86 10.97
N ASP A 333 -1.53 -5.14 10.67
CA ASP A 333 -2.04 -4.05 11.51
C ASP A 333 -2.71 -4.65 12.76
N SER A 334 -2.58 -3.99 13.88
CA SER A 334 -3.19 -4.39 15.15
C SER A 334 -2.89 -5.86 15.52
N PRO A 335 -1.60 -6.27 15.57
CA PRO A 335 -1.22 -7.67 15.81
C PRO A 335 -1.70 -8.16 17.17
N GLY A 336 -2.09 -9.43 17.25
CA GLY A 336 -2.45 -10.08 18.52
C GLY A 336 -1.31 -10.05 19.53
N SER A 337 -1.65 -10.10 20.82
CA SER A 337 -0.66 -10.03 21.91
C SER A 337 0.37 -11.15 21.91
N ASP A 338 0.08 -12.27 21.26
CA ASP A 338 0.97 -13.41 21.06
C ASP A 338 2.02 -13.16 19.97
N ARG A 339 1.81 -12.16 19.10
CA ARG A 339 2.78 -11.73 18.08
C ARG A 339 3.78 -10.71 18.60
N VAL A 340 3.46 -9.98 19.65
CA VAL A 340 4.28 -8.87 20.16
C VAL A 340 5.12 -9.35 21.33
N ASN A 341 6.40 -8.99 21.37
CA ASN A 341 7.27 -9.33 22.50
C ASN A 341 6.94 -8.51 23.75
N GLN A 342 7.37 -8.99 24.94
CA GLN A 342 7.10 -8.32 26.23
C GLN A 342 7.69 -6.90 26.31
N ALA A 343 8.76 -6.62 25.58
CA ALA A 343 9.41 -5.31 25.55
C ALA A 343 8.70 -4.32 24.59
N MET A 344 7.68 -4.76 23.85
CA MET A 344 6.95 -3.98 22.86
C MET A 344 7.89 -3.34 21.83
N THR A 345 8.85 -4.10 21.33
CA THR A 345 9.85 -3.66 20.36
C THR A 345 10.02 -4.62 19.19
N ALA A 346 9.26 -5.70 19.17
CA ALA A 346 9.29 -6.65 18.08
C ALA A 346 7.91 -7.27 17.84
N VAL A 347 7.64 -7.60 16.58
CA VAL A 347 6.43 -8.27 16.14
C VAL A 347 6.77 -9.44 15.24
N LEU A 348 5.94 -10.49 15.26
CA LEU A 348 6.07 -11.66 14.40
C LEU A 348 5.26 -11.47 13.11
N ALA A 349 5.94 -11.58 11.98
CA ALA A 349 5.35 -11.68 10.65
C ALA A 349 5.30 -13.14 10.21
N ASP A 350 4.22 -13.57 9.57
CA ASP A 350 4.04 -14.94 9.10
C ASP A 350 4.66 -15.14 7.71
N VAL A 351 5.21 -16.33 7.47
CA VAL A 351 5.74 -16.73 6.16
C VAL A 351 4.97 -17.96 5.66
N PHE A 352 4.43 -17.83 4.45
CA PHE A 352 3.66 -18.89 3.79
C PHE A 352 4.40 -19.39 2.55
N GLU A 353 4.38 -20.71 2.34
CA GLU A 353 4.84 -21.32 1.10
C GLU A 353 3.76 -21.11 0.02
N LEU A 354 4.16 -20.55 -1.13
CA LEU A 354 3.31 -20.49 -2.30
C LEU A 354 3.47 -21.81 -3.07
N SER A 355 2.39 -22.59 -3.14
CA SER A 355 2.37 -23.79 -4.00
C SER A 355 2.57 -23.36 -5.45
N SER A 356 3.60 -23.90 -6.09
CA SER A 356 3.93 -23.69 -7.51
C SER A 356 2.82 -24.20 -8.46
#